data_47a53f2d1f4c7c913799c84acff08fad
#
_entry.id   47a53f2d1f4c7c913799c84acff08fad
#
_cell.length_a   1.000
_cell.length_b   1.000
_cell.length_c   1.000
_cell.angle_alpha   90.00
_cell.angle_beta   90.00
_cell.angle_gamma   90.00
#
_symmetry.space_group_name_H-M   'P 1'
#
loop_
_entity.id
_entity.type
_entity.pdbx_description
1 polymer ?
#
loop_
_entity_poly.entity_id
_entity_poly.type
_entity_poly.pdbx_seq_one_letter_code
_entity_poly.pdbx_strand_id
1 'polypeptide(L)'
;MVSQEQYQGDIQQAEEKILLFLRTFEDIQENMHFGRIPEAQARLRDTIGDFFESAPSTLTILEPPEDLKEFHSAFSAALAHLNNSSTGFLEGVPGPNFGGAFVNSRFSLCRGLNVLYNQRAHLPTLRSYWLLPEAESTRDALEPQTDGVGVPVGMIHHPQTPEHADYSLYVPEYYTPDKTWPLIICLHGGYGRGDDYIWTWLRPAKSKGYLLLSPKSLGPTWSVLQPPVDSRSIRAMFDEVCETYSVDSSRVYLSGLSDGGTYAYLLGLDQAELFVGIAPIAGELSPAADGMLRQKQGIDVPIHVVHGVHDFIFPVEAVRSSNELLEHIGYQVKYTELPDWSHALTYSINETHVLPWFESLEPKAQA
;
A
#
# COMPACT_ATOMS: atom_id res chain seq x y z
N MET A 1 41.09 -8.36 5.80
CA MET A 1 39.84 -8.14 6.56
C MET A 1 39.48 -6.67 6.43
N VAL A 2 38.30 -6.37 5.92
CA VAL A 2 37.75 -5.00 5.89
C VAL A 2 37.51 -4.59 7.35
N SER A 3 37.80 -3.35 7.73
CA SER A 3 37.48 -2.90 9.09
C SER A 3 35.98 -2.77 9.26
N GLN A 4 35.46 -2.90 10.49
CA GLN A 4 34.05 -2.73 10.79
C GLN A 4 33.54 -1.34 10.38
N GLU A 5 34.34 -0.30 10.53
CA GLU A 5 34.03 1.07 10.09
C GLU A 5 33.89 1.15 8.58
N GLN A 6 34.74 0.48 7.81
CA GLN A 6 34.64 0.47 6.36
C GLN A 6 33.38 -0.27 5.89
N TYR A 7 33.08 -1.43 6.50
CA TYR A 7 31.85 -2.18 6.21
C TYR A 7 30.61 -1.31 6.47
N GLN A 8 30.54 -0.64 7.61
CA GLN A 8 29.44 0.27 7.94
C GLN A 8 29.32 1.44 6.96
N GLY A 9 30.46 2.01 6.56
CA GLY A 9 30.51 3.09 5.57
C GLY A 9 29.98 2.66 4.21
N ASP A 10 30.34 1.47 3.75
CA ASP A 10 29.86 0.92 2.46
C ASP A 10 28.36 0.62 2.50
N ILE A 11 27.84 0.08 3.62
CA ILE A 11 26.40 -0.12 3.82
C ILE A 11 25.66 1.21 3.82
N GLN A 12 26.16 2.23 4.52
CA GLN A 12 25.55 3.54 4.57
C GLN A 12 25.46 4.19 3.17
N GLN A 13 26.52 4.09 2.37
CA GLN A 13 26.49 4.59 0.99
C GLN A 13 25.44 3.85 0.13
N ALA A 14 25.31 2.53 0.33
CA ALA A 14 24.28 1.75 -0.35
C ALA A 14 22.88 2.16 0.10
N GLU A 15 22.64 2.40 1.40
CA GLU A 15 21.37 2.91 1.92
C GLU A 15 20.96 4.24 1.27
N GLU A 16 21.90 5.19 1.14
CA GLU A 16 21.63 6.49 0.51
C GLU A 16 21.19 6.34 -0.94
N LYS A 17 21.82 5.44 -1.69
CA LYS A 17 21.45 5.14 -3.07
C LYS A 17 20.11 4.42 -3.17
N ILE A 18 19.84 3.47 -2.27
CA ILE A 18 18.56 2.78 -2.19
C ILE A 18 17.45 3.80 -1.85
N LEU A 19 17.66 4.68 -0.89
CA LEU A 19 16.67 5.70 -0.52
C LEU A 19 16.35 6.62 -1.70
N LEU A 20 17.37 7.05 -2.43
CA LEU A 20 17.18 7.87 -3.63
C LEU A 20 16.39 7.11 -4.70
N PHE A 21 16.73 5.84 -4.94
CA PHE A 21 15.97 4.97 -5.85
C PHE A 21 14.51 4.85 -5.43
N LEU A 22 14.25 4.50 -4.17
CA LEU A 22 12.89 4.27 -3.66
C LEU A 22 12.02 5.52 -3.80
N ARG A 23 12.54 6.70 -3.42
CA ARG A 23 11.81 7.96 -3.55
C ARG A 23 11.56 8.34 -5.02
N THR A 24 12.56 8.18 -5.88
CA THR A 24 12.42 8.48 -7.31
C THR A 24 11.44 7.53 -7.98
N PHE A 25 11.51 6.24 -7.63
CA PHE A 25 10.63 5.26 -8.24
C PHE A 25 9.19 5.35 -7.71
N GLU A 26 9.01 5.71 -6.45
CA GLU A 26 7.71 6.05 -5.87
C GLU A 26 7.08 7.22 -6.65
N ASP A 27 7.80 8.33 -6.81
CA ASP A 27 7.31 9.49 -7.56
C ASP A 27 6.99 9.16 -9.03
N ILE A 28 7.82 8.32 -9.69
CA ILE A 28 7.52 7.82 -11.03
C ILE A 28 6.21 7.02 -11.05
N GLN A 29 6.00 6.15 -10.07
CA GLN A 29 4.81 5.32 -9.98
C GLN A 29 3.54 6.12 -9.72
N GLU A 30 3.61 7.19 -8.92
CA GLU A 30 2.48 8.08 -8.63
C GLU A 30 2.13 9.01 -9.79
N ASN A 31 3.14 9.39 -10.58
CA ASN A 31 3.00 10.27 -11.73
C ASN A 31 3.07 9.50 -13.05
N MET A 32 2.75 8.21 -13.02
CA MET A 32 2.80 7.35 -14.20
C MET A 32 1.84 7.83 -15.28
N HIS A 33 2.38 8.10 -16.45
CA HIS A 33 1.62 8.42 -17.64
C HIS A 33 2.10 7.54 -18.79
N PHE A 34 1.24 6.68 -19.32
CA PHE A 34 1.62 5.69 -20.34
C PHE A 34 2.18 6.33 -21.63
N GLY A 35 1.82 7.58 -21.94
CA GLY A 35 2.41 8.32 -23.05
C GLY A 35 3.82 8.88 -22.77
N ARG A 36 4.31 8.81 -21.52
CA ARG A 36 5.61 9.36 -21.09
C ARG A 36 6.52 8.34 -20.41
N ILE A 37 6.33 7.05 -20.74
CA ILE A 37 7.17 5.97 -20.20
C ILE A 37 8.66 6.18 -20.51
N PRO A 38 9.07 6.58 -21.75
CA PRO A 38 10.49 6.81 -22.04
C PRO A 38 11.14 7.86 -21.14
N GLU A 39 10.42 8.94 -20.81
CA GLU A 39 10.89 9.98 -19.91
C GLU A 39 11.05 9.46 -18.48
N ALA A 40 10.08 8.67 -18.01
CA ALA A 40 10.14 8.03 -16.69
C ALA A 40 11.32 7.04 -16.60
N GLN A 41 11.55 6.25 -17.65
CA GLN A 41 12.70 5.34 -17.74
C GLN A 41 14.03 6.11 -17.79
N ALA A 42 14.12 7.19 -18.54
CA ALA A 42 15.32 8.04 -18.58
C ALA A 42 15.62 8.63 -17.20
N ARG A 43 14.60 9.20 -16.54
CA ARG A 43 14.74 9.74 -15.19
C ARG A 43 15.23 8.70 -14.19
N LEU A 44 14.67 7.48 -14.22
CA LEU A 44 15.11 6.42 -13.32
C LEU A 44 16.57 6.04 -13.61
N ARG A 45 16.93 5.86 -14.89
CA ARG A 45 18.30 5.51 -15.30
C ARG A 45 19.31 6.56 -14.86
N ASP A 46 18.99 7.85 -15.04
CA ASP A 46 19.86 8.95 -14.63
C ASP A 46 20.04 9.00 -13.11
N THR A 47 19.00 8.59 -12.35
CA THR A 47 19.05 8.57 -10.87
C THR A 47 19.92 7.46 -10.33
N ILE A 48 19.77 6.23 -10.85
CA ILE A 48 20.44 5.04 -10.30
C ILE A 48 21.84 4.83 -10.87
N GLY A 49 22.14 5.38 -12.08
CA GLY A 49 23.39 5.10 -12.79
C GLY A 49 23.65 3.61 -12.92
N ASP A 50 24.85 3.17 -12.58
CA ASP A 50 25.29 1.78 -12.55
C ASP A 50 25.18 1.12 -11.16
N PHE A 51 24.51 1.76 -10.21
CA PHE A 51 24.49 1.31 -8.82
C PHE A 51 24.06 -0.15 -8.66
N PHE A 52 22.95 -0.54 -9.26
CA PHE A 52 22.44 -1.92 -9.11
C PHE A 52 23.25 -2.95 -9.90
N GLU A 53 24.04 -2.54 -10.88
CA GLU A 53 24.96 -3.42 -11.58
C GLU A 53 26.24 -3.64 -10.77
N SER A 54 26.73 -2.59 -10.09
CA SER A 54 28.00 -2.59 -9.34
C SER A 54 27.85 -3.05 -7.88
N ALA A 55 26.75 -2.72 -7.22
CA ALA A 55 26.53 -3.00 -5.79
C ALA A 55 26.64 -4.48 -5.40
N PRO A 56 26.10 -5.45 -6.14
CA PRO A 56 26.27 -6.86 -5.81
C PRO A 56 27.74 -7.30 -5.79
N SER A 57 28.54 -6.79 -6.75
CA SER A 57 29.98 -7.09 -6.82
C SER A 57 30.74 -6.47 -5.65
N THR A 58 30.38 -5.24 -5.27
CA THR A 58 30.97 -4.57 -4.11
C THR A 58 30.66 -5.33 -2.81
N LEU A 59 29.41 -5.74 -2.60
CA LEU A 59 29.00 -6.51 -1.42
C LEU A 59 29.65 -7.91 -1.38
N THR A 60 29.81 -8.58 -2.51
CA THR A 60 30.44 -9.91 -2.56
C THR A 60 31.91 -9.88 -2.09
N ILE A 61 32.59 -8.74 -2.26
CA ILE A 61 34.00 -8.57 -1.83
C ILE A 61 34.07 -8.22 -0.33
N LEU A 62 32.97 -7.71 0.26
CA LEU A 62 32.94 -7.36 1.68
C LEU A 62 32.79 -8.62 2.53
N GLU A 63 33.73 -8.82 3.44
CA GLU A 63 33.61 -9.81 4.51
C GLU A 63 32.84 -9.18 5.68
N PRO A 64 31.55 -9.57 5.89
CA PRO A 64 30.79 -9.02 7.01
C PRO A 64 31.35 -9.48 8.36
N PRO A 65 31.23 -8.65 9.41
CA PRO A 65 31.41 -9.11 10.76
C PRO A 65 30.53 -10.32 11.09
N GLU A 66 30.97 -11.19 12.00
CA GLU A 66 30.27 -12.47 12.27
C GLU A 66 28.79 -12.24 12.69
N ASP A 67 28.58 -11.24 13.53
CA ASP A 67 27.26 -10.82 14.03
C ASP A 67 26.35 -10.15 12.98
N LEU A 68 26.89 -9.78 11.81
CA LEU A 68 26.16 -9.15 10.71
C LEU A 68 26.00 -10.04 9.48
N LYS A 69 26.38 -11.30 9.52
CA LYS A 69 26.30 -12.21 8.37
C LYS A 69 24.86 -12.43 7.88
N GLU A 70 23.92 -12.57 8.80
CA GLU A 70 22.51 -12.72 8.46
C GLU A 70 21.95 -11.45 7.80
N PHE A 71 22.25 -10.30 8.42
CA PHE A 71 21.91 -8.99 7.82
C PHE A 71 22.50 -8.83 6.41
N HIS A 72 23.79 -9.15 6.24
CA HIS A 72 24.48 -9.03 4.96
C HIS A 72 23.83 -9.89 3.87
N SER A 73 23.48 -11.13 4.21
CA SER A 73 22.76 -12.03 3.29
C SER A 73 21.40 -11.49 2.90
N ALA A 74 20.62 -11.00 3.88
CA ALA A 74 19.32 -10.39 3.63
C ALA A 74 19.43 -9.11 2.79
N PHE A 75 20.38 -8.23 3.10
CA PHE A 75 20.63 -6.99 2.36
C PHE A 75 21.02 -7.26 0.90
N SER A 76 21.87 -8.27 0.67
CA SER A 76 22.23 -8.72 -0.69
C SER A 76 21.01 -9.23 -1.47
N ALA A 77 20.12 -9.98 -0.82
CA ALA A 77 18.88 -10.43 -1.42
C ALA A 77 17.94 -9.25 -1.76
N ALA A 78 17.85 -8.26 -0.87
CA ALA A 78 17.10 -7.04 -1.12
C ALA A 78 17.61 -6.30 -2.36
N LEU A 79 18.93 -6.11 -2.48
CA LEU A 79 19.54 -5.48 -3.66
C LEU A 79 19.23 -6.24 -4.95
N ALA A 80 19.25 -7.57 -4.93
CA ALA A 80 18.86 -8.37 -6.09
C ALA A 80 17.39 -8.12 -6.50
N HIS A 81 16.48 -8.01 -5.53
CA HIS A 81 15.09 -7.67 -5.79
C HIS A 81 14.93 -6.25 -6.36
N LEU A 82 15.63 -5.26 -5.81
CA LEU A 82 15.59 -3.88 -6.31
C LEU A 82 16.20 -3.77 -7.72
N ASN A 83 17.28 -4.52 -7.98
CA ASN A 83 17.85 -4.61 -9.33
C ASN A 83 16.84 -5.20 -10.33
N ASN A 84 16.19 -6.33 -9.99
CA ASN A 84 15.16 -6.91 -10.84
C ASN A 84 13.97 -5.95 -11.05
N SER A 85 13.63 -5.15 -10.05
CA SER A 85 12.61 -4.12 -10.17
C SER A 85 13.02 -3.01 -11.16
N SER A 86 14.20 -2.43 -10.98
CA SER A 86 14.70 -1.37 -11.86
C SER A 86 14.87 -1.85 -13.29
N THR A 87 15.50 -3.01 -13.49
CA THR A 87 15.70 -3.62 -14.81
C THR A 87 14.37 -3.90 -15.50
N GLY A 88 13.42 -4.53 -14.79
CA GLY A 88 12.09 -4.83 -15.34
C GLY A 88 11.33 -3.57 -15.79
N PHE A 89 11.48 -2.46 -15.08
CA PHE A 89 10.91 -1.18 -15.49
C PHE A 89 11.66 -0.55 -16.67
N LEU A 90 13.00 -0.53 -16.62
CA LEU A 90 13.85 0.11 -17.62
C LEU A 90 13.85 -0.62 -18.98
N GLU A 91 13.71 -1.95 -18.98
CA GLU A 91 13.64 -2.79 -20.17
C GLU A 91 12.20 -2.98 -20.67
N GLY A 92 11.21 -2.55 -19.91
CA GLY A 92 9.80 -2.59 -20.32
C GLY A 92 9.58 -1.81 -21.61
N VAL A 93 9.07 -2.48 -22.66
CA VAL A 93 8.83 -1.83 -23.96
C VAL A 93 7.58 -0.96 -23.86
N PRO A 94 7.67 0.36 -24.11
CA PRO A 94 6.51 1.23 -24.12
C PRO A 94 5.44 0.75 -25.10
N GLY A 95 4.19 0.70 -24.64
CA GLY A 95 3.06 0.24 -25.45
C GLY A 95 2.05 -0.59 -24.64
N PRO A 96 1.13 -1.29 -25.30
CA PRO A 96 0.03 -2.02 -24.64
C PRO A 96 0.48 -3.08 -23.61
N ASN A 97 1.67 -3.62 -23.78
CA ASN A 97 2.22 -4.68 -22.91
C ASN A 97 3.04 -4.13 -21.73
N PHE A 98 3.26 -2.81 -21.64
CA PHE A 98 4.05 -2.22 -20.56
C PHE A 98 3.44 -2.46 -19.18
N GLY A 99 2.12 -2.53 -19.07
CA GLY A 99 1.43 -2.80 -17.81
C GLY A 99 1.90 -4.07 -17.11
N GLY A 100 2.12 -5.15 -17.86
CA GLY A 100 2.66 -6.40 -17.31
C GLY A 100 4.10 -6.27 -16.80
N ALA A 101 4.96 -5.55 -17.54
CA ALA A 101 6.34 -5.28 -17.12
C ALA A 101 6.35 -4.42 -15.85
N PHE A 102 5.48 -3.41 -15.78
CA PHE A 102 5.32 -2.56 -14.60
C PHE A 102 4.87 -3.35 -13.36
N VAL A 103 3.86 -4.21 -13.50
CA VAL A 103 3.37 -5.07 -12.41
C VAL A 103 4.48 -5.99 -11.90
N ASN A 104 5.24 -6.64 -12.79
CA ASN A 104 6.36 -7.51 -12.40
C ASN A 104 7.50 -6.75 -11.73
N SER A 105 7.82 -5.54 -12.23
CA SER A 105 8.78 -4.64 -11.61
C SER A 105 8.35 -4.29 -10.19
N ARG A 106 7.07 -3.96 -10.01
CA ARG A 106 6.51 -3.65 -8.69
C ARG A 106 6.55 -4.84 -7.74
N PHE A 107 6.23 -6.06 -8.19
CA PHE A 107 6.36 -7.26 -7.35
C PHE A 107 7.79 -7.45 -6.84
N SER A 108 8.78 -7.20 -7.69
CA SER A 108 10.18 -7.26 -7.29
C SER A 108 10.53 -6.16 -6.28
N LEU A 109 10.05 -4.92 -6.51
CA LEU A 109 10.21 -3.81 -5.55
C LEU A 109 9.68 -4.20 -4.17
N CYS A 110 8.44 -4.68 -4.09
CA CYS A 110 7.78 -4.96 -2.82
C CYS A 110 8.46 -6.11 -2.05
N ARG A 111 9.03 -7.11 -2.76
CA ARG A 111 9.89 -8.13 -2.13
C ARG A 111 11.15 -7.49 -1.53
N GLY A 112 11.80 -6.58 -2.26
CA GLY A 112 12.95 -5.83 -1.74
C GLY A 112 12.57 -5.00 -0.52
N LEU A 113 11.44 -4.28 -0.57
CA LEU A 113 10.92 -3.50 0.56
C LEU A 113 10.67 -4.37 1.78
N ASN A 114 10.07 -5.56 1.61
CA ASN A 114 9.82 -6.47 2.73
C ASN A 114 11.11 -6.91 3.42
N VAL A 115 12.15 -7.25 2.66
CA VAL A 115 13.45 -7.62 3.23
C VAL A 115 14.08 -6.43 3.95
N LEU A 116 14.15 -5.25 3.31
CA LEU A 116 14.73 -4.04 3.90
C LEU A 116 13.98 -3.62 5.17
N TYR A 117 12.65 -3.69 5.15
CA TYR A 117 11.84 -3.32 6.31
C TYR A 117 12.12 -4.21 7.53
N ASN A 118 12.25 -5.52 7.31
CA ASN A 118 12.61 -6.46 8.37
C ASN A 118 14.05 -6.27 8.89
N GLN A 119 14.93 -5.67 8.09
CA GLN A 119 16.31 -5.34 8.48
C GLN A 119 16.49 -3.87 8.92
N ARG A 120 15.42 -3.09 9.05
CA ARG A 120 15.48 -1.64 9.30
C ARG A 120 16.23 -1.22 10.56
N ALA A 121 16.38 -2.12 11.54
CA ALA A 121 17.19 -1.85 12.72
C ALA A 121 18.67 -1.60 12.38
N HIS A 122 19.16 -2.23 11.31
CA HIS A 122 20.51 -2.07 10.78
C HIS A 122 20.62 -0.99 9.69
N LEU A 123 19.51 -0.33 9.33
CA LEU A 123 19.39 0.57 8.19
C LEU A 123 18.84 1.96 8.63
N PRO A 124 19.65 2.73 9.40
CA PRO A 124 19.19 3.98 10.01
C PRO A 124 18.76 5.05 8.98
N THR A 125 19.40 5.10 7.82
CA THR A 125 19.07 6.05 6.73
C THR A 125 17.72 5.71 6.09
N LEU A 126 17.44 4.42 5.87
CA LEU A 126 16.19 3.97 5.26
C LEU A 126 14.99 4.03 6.21
N ARG A 127 15.19 4.11 7.52
CA ARG A 127 14.07 4.19 8.49
C ARG A 127 13.12 5.34 8.19
N SER A 128 13.65 6.48 7.73
CA SER A 128 12.85 7.66 7.36
C SER A 128 11.92 7.41 6.16
N TYR A 129 12.20 6.43 5.31
CA TYR A 129 11.37 6.10 4.17
C TYR A 129 9.98 5.59 4.57
N TRP A 130 9.88 4.92 5.70
CA TRP A 130 8.64 4.33 6.21
C TRP A 130 7.90 5.21 7.24
N LEU A 131 8.24 6.49 7.32
CA LEU A 131 7.61 7.44 8.23
C LEU A 131 7.13 8.69 7.49
N LEU A 132 6.03 9.24 7.96
CA LEU A 132 5.65 10.61 7.59
C LEU A 132 6.67 11.60 8.17
N PRO A 133 6.93 12.73 7.49
CA PRO A 133 7.93 13.71 7.96
C PRO A 133 7.73 14.17 9.40
N GLU A 134 6.48 14.34 9.82
CA GLU A 134 6.14 14.79 11.19
C GLU A 134 6.43 13.72 12.25
N ALA A 135 6.49 12.45 11.89
CA ALA A 135 6.78 11.34 12.81
C ALA A 135 8.28 11.07 12.97
N GLU A 136 9.14 11.68 12.17
CA GLU A 136 10.59 11.44 12.20
C GLU A 136 11.21 11.78 13.57
N SER A 137 10.75 12.84 14.24
CA SER A 137 11.24 13.22 15.57
C SER A 137 10.87 12.25 16.69
N THR A 138 9.86 11.40 16.48
CA THR A 138 9.35 10.41 17.44
C THR A 138 9.62 8.97 16.99
N ARG A 139 10.42 8.77 15.95
CA ARG A 139 10.64 7.46 15.29
C ARG A 139 11.02 6.33 16.25
N ASP A 140 11.83 6.62 17.28
CA ASP A 140 12.27 5.60 18.22
C ASP A 140 11.12 5.11 19.13
N ALA A 141 10.10 5.92 19.33
CA ALA A 141 8.88 5.52 20.03
C ALA A 141 7.94 4.66 19.15
N LEU A 142 8.16 4.64 17.84
CA LEU A 142 7.41 3.83 16.86
C LEU A 142 8.07 2.45 16.59
N GLU A 143 9.13 2.13 17.29
CA GLU A 143 9.75 0.81 17.27
C GLU A 143 9.35 0.01 18.53
N PRO A 144 9.58 -1.31 18.57
CA PRO A 144 9.21 -2.14 19.70
C PRO A 144 9.78 -1.61 21.02
N GLN A 145 8.90 -1.40 22.01
CA GLN A 145 9.30 -0.90 23.33
C GLN A 145 9.53 -2.03 24.33
N THR A 146 9.08 -3.25 24.02
CA THR A 146 9.19 -4.42 24.92
C THR A 146 9.33 -5.71 24.12
N ASP A 147 9.99 -6.69 24.71
CA ASP A 147 10.06 -8.07 24.19
C ASP A 147 8.66 -8.72 24.30
N GLY A 148 7.93 -8.69 23.21
CA GLY A 148 6.76 -9.55 22.97
C GLY A 148 5.46 -9.13 23.67
N VAL A 149 4.55 -8.55 22.88
CA VAL A 149 3.13 -8.38 23.26
C VAL A 149 2.31 -9.67 23.15
N GLY A 150 2.96 -10.82 22.93
CA GLY A 150 2.31 -12.13 22.81
C GLY A 150 1.65 -12.41 21.46
N VAL A 151 1.65 -11.43 20.55
CA VAL A 151 1.14 -11.55 19.17
C VAL A 151 2.16 -10.96 18.18
N PRO A 152 2.20 -11.41 16.91
CA PRO A 152 3.08 -10.86 15.90
C PRO A 152 2.80 -9.38 15.64
N VAL A 153 3.86 -8.57 15.40
CA VAL A 153 3.79 -7.17 15.01
C VAL A 153 4.67 -6.90 13.79
N GLY A 154 4.49 -5.76 13.13
CA GLY A 154 5.16 -5.42 11.89
C GLY A 154 4.43 -5.93 10.67
N MET A 155 5.15 -6.27 9.60
CA MET A 155 4.59 -6.79 8.36
C MET A 155 4.43 -8.31 8.44
N ILE A 156 3.20 -8.80 8.30
CA ILE A 156 2.82 -10.21 8.45
C ILE A 156 2.11 -10.65 7.18
N HIS A 157 2.43 -11.84 6.68
CA HIS A 157 1.77 -12.41 5.50
C HIS A 157 1.05 -13.69 5.89
N HIS A 158 -0.26 -13.73 5.66
CA HIS A 158 -1.11 -14.88 5.94
C HIS A 158 -1.39 -15.64 4.64
N PRO A 159 -1.16 -16.95 4.61
CA PRO A 159 -1.45 -17.77 3.44
C PRO A 159 -2.95 -17.93 3.24
N GLN A 160 -3.34 -18.28 2.02
CA GLN A 160 -4.71 -18.68 1.70
C GLN A 160 -5.16 -19.87 2.55
N THR A 161 -6.43 -19.82 3.00
CA THR A 161 -7.14 -20.92 3.67
C THR A 161 -8.40 -21.30 2.88
N PRO A 162 -9.18 -22.30 3.31
CA PRO A 162 -10.48 -22.59 2.69
C PRO A 162 -11.49 -21.43 2.82
N GLU A 163 -11.36 -20.60 3.85
CA GLU A 163 -12.28 -19.52 4.20
C GLU A 163 -11.96 -18.21 3.49
N HIS A 164 -10.67 -17.97 3.17
CA HIS A 164 -10.22 -16.71 2.59
C HIS A 164 -8.98 -16.87 1.70
N ALA A 165 -8.74 -15.89 0.80
CA ALA A 165 -7.50 -15.76 0.06
C ALA A 165 -6.32 -15.39 0.97
N ASP A 166 -5.10 -15.34 0.43
CA ASP A 166 -3.94 -14.77 1.13
C ASP A 166 -4.16 -13.27 1.41
N TYR A 167 -3.58 -12.78 2.50
CA TYR A 167 -3.59 -11.36 2.84
C TYR A 167 -2.31 -10.92 3.55
N SER A 168 -2.04 -9.63 3.49
CA SER A 168 -1.00 -9.00 4.29
C SER A 168 -1.62 -8.15 5.39
N LEU A 169 -1.03 -8.23 6.57
CA LEU A 169 -1.41 -7.47 7.74
C LEU A 169 -0.20 -6.64 8.20
N TYR A 170 -0.43 -5.36 8.46
CA TYR A 170 0.53 -4.55 9.19
C TYR A 170 -0.01 -4.23 10.57
N VAL A 171 0.75 -4.55 11.61
CA VAL A 171 0.48 -4.19 13.00
C VAL A 171 1.63 -3.30 13.47
N PRO A 172 1.37 -2.07 13.94
CA PRO A 172 2.43 -1.19 14.43
C PRO A 172 3.33 -1.89 15.44
N GLU A 173 4.64 -1.72 15.34
CA GLU A 173 5.61 -2.37 16.22
C GLU A 173 5.45 -1.98 17.69
N TYR A 174 4.82 -0.83 17.94
CA TYR A 174 4.46 -0.34 19.27
C TYR A 174 3.01 -0.69 19.67
N TYR A 175 2.41 -1.67 19.01
CA TYR A 175 1.10 -2.19 19.36
C TYR A 175 1.07 -2.70 20.81
N THR A 176 -0.03 -2.43 21.50
CA THR A 176 -0.33 -3.02 22.82
C THR A 176 -1.79 -3.49 22.85
N PRO A 177 -2.10 -4.60 23.53
CA PRO A 177 -3.46 -5.14 23.58
C PRO A 177 -4.38 -4.42 24.59
N ASP A 178 -3.86 -3.49 25.35
CA ASP A 178 -4.58 -2.75 26.43
C ASP A 178 -5.39 -1.55 25.90
N LYS A 179 -5.20 -1.20 24.62
CA LYS A 179 -6.00 -0.21 23.91
C LYS A 179 -6.50 -0.76 22.58
N THR A 180 -7.57 -0.18 22.05
CA THR A 180 -8.09 -0.51 20.73
C THR A 180 -7.41 0.31 19.64
N TRP A 181 -7.28 -0.28 18.45
CA TRP A 181 -6.54 0.29 17.32
C TRP A 181 -7.43 0.43 16.08
N PRO A 182 -7.42 1.58 15.41
CA PRO A 182 -8.14 1.73 14.15
C PRO A 182 -7.55 0.82 13.06
N LEU A 183 -8.39 0.40 12.12
CA LEU A 183 -8.01 -0.49 11.03
C LEU A 183 -8.42 0.09 9.68
N ILE A 184 -7.51 0.01 8.71
CA ILE A 184 -7.80 0.31 7.30
C ILE A 184 -7.74 -0.99 6.50
N ILE A 185 -8.84 -1.32 5.80
CA ILE A 185 -8.85 -2.35 4.77
C ILE A 185 -8.50 -1.67 3.46
N CYS A 186 -7.40 -2.10 2.78
CA CYS A 186 -6.90 -1.48 1.58
C CYS A 186 -6.86 -2.47 0.41
N LEU A 187 -7.65 -2.20 -0.63
CA LEU A 187 -7.89 -3.09 -1.77
C LEU A 187 -7.00 -2.72 -2.95
N HIS A 188 -6.23 -3.69 -3.45
CA HIS A 188 -5.34 -3.52 -4.60
C HIS A 188 -6.11 -3.30 -5.91
N GLY A 189 -5.45 -2.74 -6.92
CA GLY A 189 -5.95 -2.64 -8.28
C GLY A 189 -5.96 -3.98 -9.04
N GLY A 190 -6.48 -3.99 -10.26
CA GLY A 190 -6.52 -5.19 -11.11
C GLY A 190 -5.14 -5.84 -11.26
N TYR A 191 -5.08 -7.17 -11.20
CA TYR A 191 -3.87 -7.97 -11.23
C TYR A 191 -2.85 -7.68 -10.12
N GLY A 192 -3.20 -6.84 -9.15
CA GLY A 192 -2.39 -6.55 -7.98
C GLY A 192 -2.47 -7.63 -6.90
N ARG A 193 -1.84 -7.38 -5.77
CA ARG A 193 -1.78 -8.27 -4.61
C ARG A 193 -1.79 -7.46 -3.32
N GLY A 194 -2.28 -8.07 -2.24
CA GLY A 194 -2.27 -7.43 -0.92
C GLY A 194 -0.85 -7.13 -0.42
N ASP A 195 0.09 -8.06 -0.64
CA ASP A 195 1.50 -7.92 -0.25
C ASP A 195 2.28 -6.83 -1.04
N ASP A 196 1.70 -6.33 -2.14
CA ASP A 196 2.26 -5.20 -2.89
C ASP A 196 1.56 -3.88 -2.57
N TYR A 197 0.24 -3.90 -2.43
CA TYR A 197 -0.53 -2.67 -2.24
C TYR A 197 -0.38 -2.10 -0.83
N ILE A 198 -0.17 -2.94 0.17
CA ILE A 198 0.02 -2.53 1.57
C ILE A 198 1.14 -1.49 1.75
N TRP A 199 2.18 -1.51 0.90
CA TRP A 199 3.30 -0.56 0.95
C TRP A 199 2.89 0.87 0.65
N THR A 200 1.79 1.10 -0.07
CA THR A 200 1.26 2.44 -0.32
C THR A 200 0.63 3.07 0.93
N TRP A 201 0.31 2.25 1.94
CA TRP A 201 -0.33 2.66 3.18
C TRP A 201 0.59 2.56 4.40
N LEU A 202 1.76 1.89 4.27
CA LEU A 202 2.60 1.61 5.43
C LEU A 202 3.06 2.88 6.16
N ARG A 203 3.53 3.88 5.43
CA ARG A 203 4.06 5.13 5.99
C ARG A 203 3.04 5.86 6.88
N PRO A 204 1.83 6.18 6.39
CA PRO A 204 0.80 6.79 7.22
C PRO A 204 0.34 5.88 8.37
N ALA A 205 0.19 4.58 8.15
CA ALA A 205 -0.26 3.66 9.19
C ALA A 205 0.75 3.53 10.33
N LYS A 206 2.05 3.36 10.03
CA LYS A 206 3.11 3.32 11.04
C LYS A 206 3.18 4.62 11.83
N SER A 207 3.08 5.75 11.14
CA SER A 207 3.22 7.06 11.77
C SER A 207 2.04 7.45 12.66
N LYS A 208 0.83 7.00 12.33
CA LYS A 208 -0.44 7.40 12.99
C LYS A 208 -1.07 6.30 13.85
N GLY A 209 -0.56 5.09 13.81
CA GLY A 209 -1.04 3.98 14.64
C GLY A 209 -2.29 3.31 14.11
N TYR A 210 -2.27 2.90 12.85
CA TYR A 210 -3.33 2.10 12.23
C TYR A 210 -2.86 0.67 11.96
N LEU A 211 -3.74 -0.30 12.14
CA LEU A 211 -3.59 -1.61 11.53
C LEU A 211 -3.96 -1.50 10.05
N LEU A 212 -3.27 -2.27 9.19
CA LEU A 212 -3.64 -2.40 7.78
C LEU A 212 -3.98 -3.84 7.48
N LEU A 213 -5.14 -4.07 6.90
CA LEU A 213 -5.52 -5.34 6.28
C LEU A 213 -5.54 -5.15 4.77
N SER A 214 -4.63 -5.81 4.07
CA SER A 214 -4.52 -5.75 2.61
C SER A 214 -4.79 -7.14 2.02
N PRO A 215 -6.06 -7.41 1.66
CA PRO A 215 -6.48 -8.69 1.11
C PRO A 215 -5.96 -8.89 -0.32
N LYS A 216 -5.77 -10.15 -0.71
CA LYS A 216 -5.72 -10.57 -2.12
C LYS A 216 -7.13 -10.96 -2.59
N SER A 217 -7.51 -10.53 -3.79
CA SER A 217 -8.71 -11.03 -4.46
C SER A 217 -8.59 -12.52 -4.78
N LEU A 218 -9.69 -13.26 -4.71
CA LEU A 218 -9.72 -14.69 -5.07
C LEU A 218 -9.39 -14.96 -6.55
N GLY A 219 -9.69 -14.00 -7.42
CA GLY A 219 -9.36 -14.03 -8.83
C GLY A 219 -8.17 -13.14 -9.21
N PRO A 220 -7.95 -12.91 -10.51
CA PRO A 220 -6.95 -11.94 -10.99
C PRO A 220 -7.30 -10.49 -10.59
N THR A 221 -8.57 -10.22 -10.37
CA THR A 221 -9.11 -8.98 -9.82
C THR A 221 -10.35 -9.28 -8.97
N TRP A 222 -10.96 -8.25 -8.38
CA TRP A 222 -12.11 -8.35 -7.51
C TRP A 222 -13.36 -8.85 -8.24
N SER A 223 -14.21 -9.59 -7.55
CA SER A 223 -15.43 -10.20 -8.10
C SER A 223 -16.58 -9.19 -8.24
N VAL A 224 -16.37 -8.12 -9.03
CA VAL A 224 -17.34 -7.03 -9.22
C VAL A 224 -18.72 -7.52 -9.69
N LEU A 225 -18.75 -8.54 -10.57
CA LEU A 225 -20.02 -9.11 -11.07
C LEU A 225 -20.67 -10.10 -10.11
N GLN A 226 -19.93 -10.57 -9.12
CA GLN A 226 -20.40 -11.46 -8.04
C GLN A 226 -19.85 -10.99 -6.69
N PRO A 227 -20.21 -9.79 -6.21
CA PRO A 227 -19.61 -9.16 -5.03
C PRO A 227 -19.49 -10.05 -3.80
N PRO A 228 -20.48 -10.94 -3.48
CA PRO A 228 -20.41 -11.79 -2.30
C PRO A 228 -19.25 -12.81 -2.27
N VAL A 229 -18.53 -12.99 -3.38
CA VAL A 229 -17.41 -13.95 -3.45
C VAL A 229 -16.21 -13.43 -2.65
N ASP A 230 -15.70 -12.24 -3.01
CA ASP A 230 -14.58 -11.63 -2.29
C ASP A 230 -15.03 -11.00 -0.96
N SER A 231 -16.27 -10.50 -0.85
CA SER A 231 -16.73 -9.88 0.40
C SER A 231 -16.76 -10.87 1.57
N ARG A 232 -17.09 -12.13 1.32
CA ARG A 232 -17.01 -13.19 2.35
C ARG A 232 -15.57 -13.50 2.74
N SER A 233 -14.67 -13.56 1.75
CA SER A 233 -13.24 -13.77 2.01
C SER A 233 -12.66 -12.63 2.85
N ILE A 234 -12.96 -11.37 2.50
CA ILE A 234 -12.50 -10.20 3.26
C ILE A 234 -13.10 -10.19 4.68
N ARG A 235 -14.37 -10.58 4.83
CA ARG A 235 -15.00 -10.66 6.14
C ARG A 235 -14.32 -11.71 7.02
N ALA A 236 -14.00 -12.89 6.50
CA ALA A 236 -13.28 -13.92 7.24
C ALA A 236 -11.89 -13.44 7.70
N MET A 237 -11.15 -12.74 6.83
CA MET A 237 -9.87 -12.13 7.19
C MET A 237 -10.03 -11.08 8.31
N PHE A 238 -11.05 -10.22 8.21
CA PHE A 238 -11.33 -9.20 9.22
C PHE A 238 -11.67 -9.84 10.58
N ASP A 239 -12.51 -10.86 10.59
CA ASP A 239 -12.89 -11.57 11.80
C ASP A 239 -11.66 -12.24 12.46
N GLU A 240 -10.76 -12.89 11.68
CA GLU A 240 -9.49 -13.47 12.16
C GLU A 240 -8.56 -12.40 12.78
N VAL A 241 -8.47 -11.23 12.16
CA VAL A 241 -7.69 -10.09 12.70
C VAL A 241 -8.30 -9.61 14.03
N CYS A 242 -9.62 -9.51 14.12
CA CYS A 242 -10.31 -9.11 15.36
C CYS A 242 -10.19 -10.14 16.48
N GLU A 243 -10.05 -11.44 16.17
CA GLU A 243 -9.80 -12.48 17.17
C GLU A 243 -8.40 -12.38 17.79
N THR A 244 -7.43 -11.87 17.01
CA THR A 244 -6.02 -11.81 17.40
C THR A 244 -5.62 -10.46 17.99
N TYR A 245 -6.17 -9.36 17.44
CA TYR A 245 -5.79 -8.00 17.78
C TYR A 245 -6.96 -7.17 18.31
N SER A 246 -6.66 -6.21 19.19
CA SER A 246 -7.62 -5.26 19.76
C SER A 246 -8.02 -4.20 18.74
N VAL A 247 -8.81 -4.60 17.72
CA VAL A 247 -9.34 -3.68 16.71
C VAL A 247 -10.41 -2.78 17.30
N ASP A 248 -10.38 -1.50 16.98
CA ASP A 248 -11.45 -0.56 17.30
C ASP A 248 -12.56 -0.66 16.25
N SER A 249 -13.61 -1.42 16.55
CA SER A 249 -14.75 -1.60 15.66
C SER A 249 -15.50 -0.31 15.33
N SER A 250 -15.30 0.75 16.10
CA SER A 250 -15.84 2.08 15.82
C SER A 250 -14.99 2.89 14.84
N ARG A 251 -13.79 2.40 14.46
CA ARG A 251 -12.84 3.07 13.56
C ARG A 251 -12.25 2.10 12.53
N VAL A 252 -13.14 1.49 11.73
CA VAL A 252 -12.76 0.63 10.59
C VAL A 252 -13.06 1.39 9.30
N TYR A 253 -12.06 1.47 8.42
CA TYR A 253 -12.10 2.23 7.18
C TYR A 253 -11.81 1.33 5.98
N LEU A 254 -12.35 1.70 4.82
CA LEU A 254 -12.13 0.96 3.57
C LEU A 254 -11.60 1.90 2.50
N SER A 255 -10.52 1.52 1.83
CA SER A 255 -10.02 2.20 0.65
C SER A 255 -9.62 1.19 -0.42
N GLY A 256 -9.53 1.63 -1.66
CA GLY A 256 -9.08 0.78 -2.76
C GLY A 256 -8.72 1.57 -3.99
N LEU A 257 -7.81 1.04 -4.79
CA LEU A 257 -7.34 1.63 -6.04
C LEU A 257 -7.91 0.89 -7.24
N SER A 258 -8.34 1.62 -8.28
CA SER A 258 -8.74 1.02 -9.58
C SER A 258 -9.89 0.02 -9.40
N ASP A 259 -9.72 -1.25 -9.81
CA ASP A 259 -10.70 -2.31 -9.55
C ASP A 259 -11.00 -2.45 -8.04
N GLY A 260 -10.00 -2.23 -7.17
CA GLY A 260 -10.19 -2.17 -5.72
C GLY A 260 -11.03 -0.96 -5.29
N GLY A 261 -10.91 0.18 -5.98
CA GLY A 261 -11.77 1.35 -5.80
C GLY A 261 -13.22 1.06 -6.21
N THR A 262 -13.40 0.42 -7.36
CA THR A 262 -14.72 -0.06 -7.82
C THR A 262 -15.33 -1.05 -6.82
N TYR A 263 -14.51 -1.98 -6.29
CA TYR A 263 -14.97 -2.96 -5.31
C TYR A 263 -15.23 -2.33 -3.93
N ALA A 264 -14.53 -1.24 -3.58
CA ALA A 264 -14.75 -0.52 -2.34
C ALA A 264 -16.16 0.08 -2.26
N TYR A 265 -16.75 0.54 -3.37
CA TYR A 265 -18.18 0.91 -3.40
C TYR A 265 -19.05 -0.29 -3.05
N LEU A 266 -18.85 -1.43 -3.72
CA LEU A 266 -19.70 -2.62 -3.54
C LEU A 266 -19.60 -3.18 -2.12
N LEU A 267 -18.38 -3.39 -1.63
CA LEU A 267 -18.13 -3.91 -0.28
C LEU A 267 -18.61 -2.94 0.81
N GLY A 268 -18.33 -1.64 0.60
CA GLY A 268 -18.69 -0.60 1.56
C GLY A 268 -20.19 -0.37 1.70
N LEU A 269 -20.96 -0.56 0.61
CA LEU A 269 -22.43 -0.50 0.63
C LEU A 269 -23.04 -1.80 1.16
N ASP A 270 -22.46 -2.96 0.83
CA ASP A 270 -22.95 -4.27 1.26
C ASP A 270 -22.73 -4.52 2.76
N GLN A 271 -21.57 -4.14 3.28
CA GLN A 271 -21.18 -4.32 4.69
C GLN A 271 -21.02 -2.96 5.40
N ALA A 272 -21.94 -2.06 5.16
CA ALA A 272 -21.92 -0.69 5.67
C ALA A 272 -21.80 -0.59 7.19
N GLU A 273 -22.26 -1.61 7.90
CA GLU A 273 -22.15 -1.69 9.36
C GLU A 273 -20.71 -1.74 9.87
N LEU A 274 -19.76 -2.22 9.03
CA LEU A 274 -18.36 -2.29 9.41
C LEU A 274 -17.63 -0.92 9.31
N PHE A 275 -18.00 -0.09 8.33
CA PHE A 275 -17.15 1.02 7.92
C PHE A 275 -17.63 2.37 8.44
N VAL A 276 -16.70 3.16 8.97
CA VAL A 276 -16.91 4.58 9.32
C VAL A 276 -16.91 5.45 8.06
N GLY A 277 -16.13 5.07 7.07
CA GLY A 277 -16.07 5.73 5.78
C GLY A 277 -15.38 4.86 4.73
N ILE A 278 -15.71 5.09 3.47
CA ILE A 278 -15.11 4.39 2.33
C ILE A 278 -14.45 5.38 1.37
N ALA A 279 -13.28 5.06 0.86
CA ALA A 279 -12.51 5.92 -0.02
C ALA A 279 -12.11 5.20 -1.32
N PRO A 280 -12.98 5.16 -2.34
CA PRO A 280 -12.64 4.68 -3.67
C PRO A 280 -11.66 5.64 -4.37
N ILE A 281 -10.55 5.11 -4.90
CA ILE A 281 -9.55 5.90 -5.61
C ILE A 281 -9.42 5.35 -7.03
N ALA A 282 -9.52 6.23 -8.04
CA ALA A 282 -9.41 5.86 -9.47
C ALA A 282 -10.27 4.64 -9.83
N GLY A 283 -11.44 4.51 -9.24
CA GLY A 283 -12.44 3.49 -9.54
C GLY A 283 -13.73 4.12 -10.04
N GLU A 284 -14.62 3.33 -10.59
CA GLU A 284 -15.96 3.79 -11.00
C GLU A 284 -17.06 3.06 -10.24
N LEU A 285 -18.22 3.68 -10.13
CA LEU A 285 -19.40 3.05 -9.55
C LEU A 285 -19.94 2.00 -10.52
N SER A 286 -19.78 0.72 -10.17
CA SER A 286 -20.23 -0.38 -11.02
C SER A 286 -21.75 -0.46 -11.10
N PRO A 287 -22.32 -0.80 -12.27
CA PRO A 287 -23.76 -1.14 -12.38
C PRO A 287 -24.21 -2.27 -11.46
N ALA A 288 -23.29 -3.09 -10.97
CA ALA A 288 -23.59 -4.10 -9.94
C ALA A 288 -24.11 -3.50 -8.62
N ALA A 289 -23.86 -2.21 -8.37
CA ALA A 289 -24.39 -1.48 -7.22
C ALA A 289 -25.87 -1.08 -7.36
N ASP A 290 -26.49 -1.14 -8.56
CA ASP A 290 -27.84 -0.63 -8.82
C ASP A 290 -28.90 -1.12 -7.82
N GLY A 291 -28.82 -2.40 -7.45
CA GLY A 291 -29.73 -3.01 -6.48
C GLY A 291 -29.57 -2.40 -5.08
N MET A 292 -28.32 -2.17 -4.66
CA MET A 292 -27.98 -1.57 -3.37
C MET A 292 -28.41 -0.10 -3.33
N LEU A 293 -28.18 0.65 -4.41
CA LEU A 293 -28.54 2.07 -4.52
C LEU A 293 -30.06 2.26 -4.45
N ARG A 294 -30.84 1.43 -5.14
CA ARG A 294 -32.32 1.48 -5.06
C ARG A 294 -32.85 1.20 -3.67
N GLN A 295 -32.15 0.37 -2.90
CA GLN A 295 -32.48 0.04 -1.51
C GLN A 295 -31.83 1.01 -0.51
N LYS A 296 -31.04 1.95 -0.99
CA LYS A 296 -30.27 2.89 -0.17
C LYS A 296 -29.36 2.20 0.87
N GLN A 297 -28.81 1.03 0.51
CA GLN A 297 -27.87 0.32 1.39
C GLN A 297 -26.65 1.20 1.68
N GLY A 298 -26.23 1.25 2.93
CA GLY A 298 -25.04 2.02 3.35
C GLY A 298 -25.18 3.54 3.17
N ILE A 299 -26.39 4.09 3.10
CA ILE A 299 -26.61 5.52 2.83
C ILE A 299 -25.98 6.45 3.88
N ASP A 300 -25.81 5.96 5.09
CA ASP A 300 -25.19 6.71 6.20
C ASP A 300 -23.67 6.61 6.24
N VAL A 301 -23.06 5.78 5.36
CA VAL A 301 -21.60 5.67 5.27
C VAL A 301 -21.06 6.78 4.37
N PRO A 302 -20.23 7.70 4.89
CA PRO A 302 -19.58 8.72 4.07
C PRO A 302 -18.66 8.11 3.01
N ILE A 303 -18.65 8.70 1.82
CA ILE A 303 -17.83 8.26 0.68
C ILE A 303 -16.90 9.39 0.28
N HIS A 304 -15.59 9.14 0.21
CA HIS A 304 -14.61 10.08 -0.34
C HIS A 304 -14.04 9.55 -1.64
N VAL A 305 -14.53 10.03 -2.76
CA VAL A 305 -14.02 9.66 -4.08
C VAL A 305 -12.83 10.53 -4.44
N VAL A 306 -11.70 9.89 -4.79
CA VAL A 306 -10.50 10.60 -5.28
C VAL A 306 -10.21 10.11 -6.70
N HIS A 307 -10.14 11.03 -7.66
CA HIS A 307 -10.00 10.65 -9.07
C HIS A 307 -9.15 11.64 -9.87
N GLY A 308 -8.39 11.12 -10.84
CA GLY A 308 -7.54 11.92 -11.71
C GLY A 308 -8.25 12.38 -12.98
N VAL A 309 -8.04 13.64 -13.37
CA VAL A 309 -8.61 14.18 -14.63
C VAL A 309 -8.08 13.43 -15.86
N HIS A 310 -6.85 12.94 -15.78
CA HIS A 310 -6.19 12.24 -16.89
C HIS A 310 -6.27 10.71 -16.76
N ASP A 311 -7.22 10.19 -15.97
CA ASP A 311 -7.45 8.74 -15.90
C ASP A 311 -7.92 8.23 -17.27
N PHE A 312 -7.10 7.35 -17.86
CA PHE A 312 -7.34 6.78 -19.18
C PHE A 312 -8.09 5.44 -19.13
N ILE A 313 -8.29 4.88 -17.93
CA ILE A 313 -9.06 3.63 -17.71
C ILE A 313 -10.51 3.97 -17.37
N PHE A 314 -10.70 4.82 -16.37
CA PHE A 314 -12.01 5.28 -15.93
C PHE A 314 -12.17 6.77 -16.24
N PRO A 315 -12.88 7.13 -17.33
CA PRO A 315 -13.03 8.54 -17.74
C PRO A 315 -13.62 9.40 -16.62
N VAL A 316 -13.02 10.55 -16.35
CA VAL A 316 -13.43 11.45 -15.27
C VAL A 316 -14.91 11.88 -15.36
N GLU A 317 -15.44 12.01 -16.58
CA GLU A 317 -16.85 12.32 -16.81
C GLU A 317 -17.80 11.25 -16.27
N ALA A 318 -17.44 9.97 -16.39
CA ALA A 318 -18.23 8.86 -15.84
C ALA A 318 -18.22 8.91 -14.30
N VAL A 319 -17.09 9.24 -13.71
CA VAL A 319 -16.96 9.36 -12.25
C VAL A 319 -17.71 10.59 -11.72
N ARG A 320 -17.66 11.74 -12.42
CA ARG A 320 -18.47 12.93 -12.10
C ARG A 320 -19.96 12.58 -12.09
N SER A 321 -20.45 11.91 -13.15
CA SER A 321 -21.84 11.48 -13.25
C SER A 321 -22.24 10.50 -12.14
N SER A 322 -21.34 9.60 -11.75
CA SER A 322 -21.57 8.67 -10.64
C SER A 322 -21.69 9.40 -9.29
N ASN A 323 -20.85 10.42 -9.06
CA ASN A 323 -20.93 11.23 -7.84
C ASN A 323 -22.23 12.02 -7.78
N GLU A 324 -22.63 12.67 -8.89
CA GLU A 324 -23.92 13.37 -8.98
C GLU A 324 -25.10 12.43 -8.70
N LEU A 325 -25.05 11.19 -9.20
CA LEU A 325 -26.08 10.18 -8.93
C LEU A 325 -26.13 9.81 -7.44
N LEU A 326 -24.99 9.54 -6.81
CA LEU A 326 -24.91 9.20 -5.39
C LEU A 326 -25.47 10.34 -4.52
N GLU A 327 -25.09 11.58 -4.78
CA GLU A 327 -25.60 12.77 -4.08
C GLU A 327 -27.11 12.94 -4.30
N HIS A 328 -27.59 12.72 -5.52
CA HIS A 328 -29.03 12.80 -5.83
C HIS A 328 -29.86 11.75 -5.07
N ILE A 329 -29.31 10.55 -4.86
CA ILE A 329 -29.95 9.49 -4.06
C ILE A 329 -29.94 9.86 -2.57
N GLY A 330 -28.98 10.66 -2.12
CA GLY A 330 -28.83 11.15 -0.76
C GLY A 330 -27.61 10.60 0.00
N TYR A 331 -26.64 9.96 -0.68
CA TYR A 331 -25.38 9.57 -0.07
C TYR A 331 -24.53 10.81 0.27
N GLN A 332 -23.74 10.72 1.34
CA GLN A 332 -22.76 11.73 1.71
C GLN A 332 -21.47 11.51 0.91
N VAL A 333 -21.27 12.29 -0.14
CA VAL A 333 -20.09 12.17 -1.03
C VAL A 333 -19.19 13.39 -0.86
N LYS A 334 -17.91 13.14 -0.64
CA LYS A 334 -16.84 14.11 -0.87
C LYS A 334 -16.13 13.70 -2.15
N TYR A 335 -16.03 14.59 -3.12
CA TYR A 335 -15.29 14.35 -4.37
C TYR A 335 -14.03 15.21 -4.42
N THR A 336 -12.89 14.57 -4.64
CA THR A 336 -11.60 15.24 -4.87
C THR A 336 -11.10 14.85 -6.25
N GLU A 337 -11.06 15.83 -7.14
CA GLU A 337 -10.54 15.70 -8.49
C GLU A 337 -9.11 16.22 -8.54
N LEU A 338 -8.19 15.41 -9.06
CA LEU A 338 -6.77 15.72 -9.16
C LEU A 338 -6.44 16.12 -10.60
N PRO A 339 -6.15 17.42 -10.88
CA PRO A 339 -6.08 17.95 -12.25
C PRO A 339 -4.93 17.36 -13.07
N ASP A 340 -3.81 17.02 -12.44
CA ASP A 340 -2.59 16.56 -13.10
C ASP A 340 -2.34 15.05 -12.91
N TRP A 341 -3.29 14.33 -12.29
CA TRP A 341 -3.12 12.91 -11.99
C TRP A 341 -3.83 12.03 -13.03
N SER A 342 -3.20 10.89 -13.31
CA SER A 342 -3.67 9.86 -14.23
C SER A 342 -4.16 8.64 -13.45
N HIS A 343 -4.02 7.44 -14.01
CA HIS A 343 -4.30 6.17 -13.34
C HIS A 343 -3.01 5.59 -12.78
N ALA A 344 -2.69 5.87 -11.52
CA ALA A 344 -1.38 5.62 -10.92
C ALA A 344 -1.49 5.14 -9.47
N LEU A 345 -0.36 4.84 -8.83
CA LEU A 345 -0.32 4.43 -7.42
C LEU A 345 -0.59 5.62 -6.47
N THR A 346 -0.89 5.34 -5.23
CA THR A 346 -1.60 6.26 -4.32
C THR A 346 -0.84 6.61 -3.05
N TYR A 347 0.51 6.60 -3.03
CA TYR A 347 1.27 6.91 -1.82
C TYR A 347 0.89 8.27 -1.22
N SER A 348 1.15 9.35 -1.95
CA SER A 348 0.84 10.71 -1.49
C SER A 348 -0.65 10.97 -1.37
N ILE A 349 -1.48 10.35 -2.19
CA ILE A 349 -2.95 10.46 -2.11
C ILE A 349 -3.46 9.88 -0.80
N ASN A 350 -2.95 8.72 -0.40
CA ASN A 350 -3.29 8.10 0.89
C ASN A 350 -2.90 9.01 2.06
N GLU A 351 -1.73 9.66 1.98
CA GLU A 351 -1.18 10.51 3.02
C GLU A 351 -1.87 11.88 3.13
N THR A 352 -2.22 12.48 1.98
CA THR A 352 -2.65 13.89 1.94
C THR A 352 -4.16 14.08 1.77
N HIS A 353 -4.85 13.09 1.21
CA HIS A 353 -6.29 13.18 0.93
C HIS A 353 -7.13 12.18 1.72
N VAL A 354 -6.73 10.90 1.72
CA VAL A 354 -7.58 9.84 2.26
C VAL A 354 -7.46 9.72 3.77
N LEU A 355 -6.24 9.56 4.31
CA LEU A 355 -6.04 9.41 5.74
C LEU A 355 -6.51 10.65 6.53
N PRO A 356 -6.19 11.90 6.14
CA PRO A 356 -6.70 13.08 6.85
C PRO A 356 -8.23 13.17 6.85
N TRP A 357 -8.88 12.65 5.78
CA TRP A 357 -10.32 12.57 5.75
C TRP A 357 -10.85 11.49 6.70
N PHE A 358 -10.24 10.31 6.75
CA PHE A 358 -10.60 9.28 7.73
C PHE A 358 -10.47 9.80 9.16
N GLU A 359 -9.39 10.55 9.47
CA GLU A 359 -9.17 11.16 10.78
C GLU A 359 -10.22 12.23 11.12
N SER A 360 -10.89 12.82 10.12
CA SER A 360 -11.94 13.84 10.32
C SER A 360 -13.33 13.26 10.61
N LEU A 361 -13.50 11.94 10.41
CA LEU A 361 -14.78 11.28 10.64
C LEU A 361 -14.97 10.93 12.13
N GLU A 362 -16.19 11.14 12.63
CA GLU A 362 -16.53 10.69 13.98
C GLU A 362 -16.58 9.16 14.03
N PRO A 363 -16.05 8.56 15.11
CA PRO A 363 -16.20 7.12 15.33
C PRO A 363 -17.66 6.70 15.33
N LYS A 364 -17.96 5.49 14.83
CA LYS A 364 -19.30 4.93 14.92
C LYS A 364 -19.74 4.78 16.38
N ALA A 365 -21.00 5.11 16.65
CA ALA A 365 -21.59 4.77 17.93
C ALA A 365 -21.51 3.25 18.14
N GLN A 366 -20.97 2.80 19.25
CA GLN A 366 -20.97 1.38 19.61
C GLN A 366 -22.42 0.96 19.81
N ALA A 367 -22.85 -0.11 19.11
CA ALA A 367 -24.18 -0.66 19.19
C ALA A 367 -24.41 -1.43 20.51
#